data_0f67647a7a2276350b511a6ed70ec335
#
_entry.id   0f67647a7a2276350b511a6ed70ec335
#
_cell.length_a   1.000
_cell.length_b   1.000
_cell.length_c   1.000
_cell.angle_alpha   90.00
_cell.angle_beta   90.00
_cell.angle_gamma   90.00
#
_symmetry.space_group_name_H-M   'P 1'
#
loop_
_entity.id
_entity.type
_entity.pdbx_description
1 polymer ?
#
loop_
_entity_poly.entity_id
_entity_poly.type
_entity_poly.pdbx_seq_one_letter_code
_entity_poly.pdbx_strand_id
1 'polypeptide(L)'
;MEVLLMKRIFALLLAAVSLISLTACAQPETKTVSKYQLAAPQYPQMAPYPDETKFSRPNGDFDSDGFNQVYNAWQADRRKQTDQPEGYTDALDSYLRAVIPQLLTGGSGENKVCSPINIYMALAMLAEVTDSESREQILALLGSGDVNALRAEAAAVWNANYCDDGAVTSILANSLWLSDKISFKQEAMDALARYYYASSFRGEMGSAAFDKTLQDWIGQQTGGLLKEQASGLTMDKETILALASTIYFRAKWNGEFSEANTVPDTFHADSGDTTCDSMRQRGTNTYYWSDRFSAVSKPLEGSGAMWFLLPDEGVAPEELLADEPTMDFLLSDGESAESKYLIVNLALPKFDTASDLDLADSLKALGITDVFDPAVSDFSPMTDDTAAYLSQAKHAARVTVDEEGVTAAAYTVMMMCGEAAPPEEEVDFVLNRPFVFAITGTDGLPLFVGIIHQPQP
;
A
#
# COMPACT_ATOMS: atom_id res chain seq x y z
N MET A 1 48.41 -41.81 -28.85
CA MET A 1 48.49 -41.36 -27.42
C MET A 1 48.13 -39.87 -27.25
N GLU A 2 48.48 -39.02 -28.22
CA GLU A 2 48.17 -37.57 -28.17
C GLU A 2 46.72 -37.19 -28.35
N VAL A 3 45.96 -37.93 -29.18
CA VAL A 3 44.52 -37.62 -29.42
C VAL A 3 43.63 -37.89 -28.19
N LEU A 4 44.05 -38.84 -27.33
CA LEU A 4 43.32 -39.14 -26.09
C LEU A 4 43.58 -38.07 -24.98
N LEU A 5 44.76 -37.45 -25.00
CA LEU A 5 45.15 -36.40 -24.07
C LEU A 5 44.45 -35.08 -24.40
N MET A 6 44.31 -34.73 -25.67
CA MET A 6 43.58 -33.54 -26.13
C MET A 6 42.06 -33.62 -25.82
N LYS A 7 41.44 -34.80 -25.96
CA LYS A 7 40.02 -34.97 -25.61
C LYS A 7 39.78 -34.84 -24.08
N ARG A 8 40.74 -35.24 -23.24
CA ARG A 8 40.61 -35.06 -21.77
C ARG A 8 40.86 -33.63 -21.34
N ILE A 9 41.71 -32.87 -22.01
CA ILE A 9 41.94 -31.45 -21.73
C ILE A 9 40.74 -30.62 -22.18
N PHE A 10 40.09 -30.95 -23.33
CA PHE A 10 38.88 -30.28 -23.79
C PHE A 10 37.64 -30.59 -22.88
N ALA A 11 37.53 -31.81 -22.35
CA ALA A 11 36.47 -32.17 -21.40
C ALA A 11 36.64 -31.49 -20.03
N LEU A 12 37.89 -31.28 -19.57
CA LEU A 12 38.21 -30.55 -18.34
C LEU A 12 38.01 -29.05 -18.49
N LEU A 13 38.26 -28.46 -19.67
CA LEU A 13 37.97 -27.05 -19.94
C LEU A 13 36.45 -26.77 -20.08
N LEU A 14 35.67 -27.68 -20.65
CA LEU A 14 34.20 -27.57 -20.70
C LEU A 14 33.56 -27.77 -19.31
N ALA A 15 34.12 -28.62 -18.45
CA ALA A 15 33.63 -28.78 -17.07
C ALA A 15 34.00 -27.56 -16.20
N ALA A 16 35.12 -26.89 -16.43
CA ALA A 16 35.51 -25.67 -15.71
C ALA A 16 34.69 -24.45 -16.15
N VAL A 17 34.24 -24.36 -17.41
CA VAL A 17 33.38 -23.31 -17.90
C VAL A 17 31.95 -23.51 -17.42
N SER A 18 31.49 -24.74 -17.18
CA SER A 18 30.14 -25.05 -16.66
C SER A 18 30.05 -24.87 -15.14
N LEU A 19 31.14 -24.75 -14.39
CA LEU A 19 31.13 -24.49 -12.95
C LEU A 19 31.25 -23.00 -12.57
N ILE A 20 31.49 -22.13 -13.56
CA ILE A 20 31.58 -20.68 -13.34
C ILE A 20 30.22 -19.99 -13.58
N SER A 21 29.22 -20.69 -14.11
CA SER A 21 27.88 -20.14 -14.41
C SER A 21 26.81 -20.39 -13.35
N LEU A 22 27.15 -20.82 -12.14
CA LEU A 22 26.20 -21.12 -11.06
C LEU A 22 26.47 -20.35 -9.75
N THR A 23 27.25 -19.29 -9.81
CA THR A 23 27.30 -18.28 -8.74
C THR A 23 27.04 -16.90 -9.34
N ALA A 24 25.89 -16.74 -10.02
CA ALA A 24 25.24 -15.46 -10.05
C ALA A 24 24.60 -15.29 -8.66
N CYS A 25 25.42 -14.97 -7.65
CA CYS A 25 24.96 -14.18 -6.54
C CYS A 25 24.31 -12.96 -7.18
N ALA A 26 22.99 -12.81 -7.00
CA ALA A 26 22.34 -11.53 -7.22
C ALA A 26 23.14 -10.53 -6.36
N GLN A 27 24.04 -9.79 -7.00
CA GLN A 27 24.58 -8.60 -6.38
C GLN A 27 23.33 -7.72 -6.11
N PRO A 28 23.14 -7.22 -4.88
CA PRO A 28 22.12 -6.22 -4.67
C PRO A 28 22.40 -5.14 -5.73
N GLU A 29 21.39 -4.85 -6.55
CA GLU A 29 21.47 -3.75 -7.50
C GLU A 29 21.87 -2.55 -6.66
N THR A 30 23.09 -2.06 -6.87
CA THR A 30 23.54 -0.81 -6.29
C THR A 30 22.58 0.23 -6.83
N LYS A 31 21.60 0.65 -6.01
CA LYS A 31 20.66 1.73 -6.33
C LYS A 31 21.55 2.88 -6.81
N THR A 32 21.50 3.18 -8.10
CA THR A 32 22.28 4.28 -8.67
C THR A 32 21.72 5.53 -8.05
N VAL A 33 22.43 6.13 -7.10
CA VAL A 33 22.03 7.37 -6.46
C VAL A 33 21.86 8.42 -7.56
N SER A 34 20.65 8.89 -7.75
CA SER A 34 20.39 9.93 -8.73
C SER A 34 21.21 11.17 -8.37
N LYS A 35 21.81 11.82 -9.37
CA LYS A 35 22.54 13.10 -9.17
C LYS A 35 21.68 14.21 -8.57
N TYR A 36 20.36 14.03 -8.58
CA TYR A 36 19.38 14.95 -8.04
C TYR A 36 19.00 14.66 -6.59
N GLN A 37 19.36 13.48 -6.04
CA GLN A 37 18.97 13.05 -4.71
C GLN A 37 19.78 13.78 -3.63
N LEU A 38 19.07 14.39 -2.67
CA LEU A 38 19.66 15.10 -1.53
C LEU A 38 19.73 14.21 -0.30
N ALA A 39 18.65 13.47 -0.04
CA ALA A 39 18.54 12.52 1.05
C ALA A 39 17.70 11.30 0.62
N ALA A 40 17.97 10.16 1.23
CA ALA A 40 17.22 8.92 1.03
C ALA A 40 16.99 8.23 2.38
N PRO A 41 15.82 7.59 2.58
CA PRO A 41 15.56 6.80 3.77
C PRO A 41 16.44 5.56 3.81
N GLN A 42 16.69 5.08 5.02
CA GLN A 42 17.24 3.76 5.27
C GLN A 42 16.13 2.88 5.84
N TYR A 43 15.53 2.07 5.00
CA TYR A 43 14.50 1.14 5.45
C TYR A 43 15.10 0.04 6.34
N PRO A 44 14.37 -0.40 7.38
CA PRO A 44 14.79 -1.53 8.21
C PRO A 44 15.03 -2.78 7.37
N GLN A 45 16.07 -3.53 7.71
CA GLN A 45 16.29 -4.86 7.15
C GLN A 45 15.41 -5.85 7.89
N MET A 46 14.53 -6.54 7.17
CA MET A 46 13.65 -7.56 7.75
C MET A 46 14.22 -8.95 7.57
N ALA A 47 13.93 -9.83 8.52
CA ALA A 47 14.17 -11.25 8.34
C ALA A 47 13.25 -11.77 7.22
N PRO A 48 13.78 -12.52 6.24
CA PRO A 48 12.95 -13.05 5.18
C PRO A 48 11.96 -14.08 5.74
N TYR A 49 10.76 -14.10 5.15
CA TYR A 49 9.76 -15.13 5.45
C TYR A 49 10.36 -16.53 5.25
N PRO A 50 10.08 -17.49 6.14
CA PRO A 50 10.62 -18.84 6.04
C PRO A 50 10.20 -19.55 4.76
N ASP A 51 11.17 -19.99 3.98
CA ASP A 51 10.96 -20.74 2.74
C ASP A 51 10.44 -22.16 3.03
N GLU A 52 9.14 -22.36 2.82
CA GLU A 52 8.42 -23.62 3.10
C GLU A 52 8.94 -24.80 2.29
N THR A 53 9.50 -24.55 1.10
CA THR A 53 10.04 -25.62 0.26
C THR A 53 11.18 -26.39 0.92
N LYS A 54 11.88 -25.75 1.87
CA LYS A 54 12.96 -26.36 2.65
C LYS A 54 12.45 -27.36 3.68
N PHE A 55 11.16 -27.35 3.98
CA PHE A 55 10.53 -28.24 4.95
C PHE A 55 9.72 -29.37 4.30
N SER A 56 9.63 -29.39 2.96
CA SER A 56 9.06 -30.51 2.22
C SER A 56 10.04 -31.66 2.15
N ARG A 57 9.65 -32.84 2.63
CA ARG A 57 10.45 -34.07 2.60
C ARG A 57 10.35 -34.77 1.23
N PRO A 58 11.36 -35.57 0.82
CA PRO A 58 11.36 -36.28 -0.46
C PRO A 58 10.19 -37.26 -0.64
N ASN A 59 9.55 -37.71 0.46
CA ASN A 59 8.38 -38.58 0.46
C ASN A 59 7.03 -37.84 0.33
N GLY A 60 7.07 -36.50 0.21
CA GLY A 60 5.88 -35.65 0.11
C GLY A 60 5.33 -35.17 1.45
N ASP A 61 5.90 -35.63 2.59
CA ASP A 61 5.51 -35.15 3.92
C ASP A 61 6.11 -33.74 4.18
N PHE A 62 5.38 -32.91 4.93
CA PHE A 62 5.84 -31.61 5.39
C PHE A 62 6.38 -31.70 6.82
N ASP A 63 7.55 -31.09 7.09
CA ASP A 63 8.15 -31.00 8.41
C ASP A 63 7.57 -29.84 9.21
N SER A 64 6.35 -30.00 9.70
CA SER A 64 5.62 -28.97 10.43
C SER A 64 6.35 -28.47 11.67
N ASP A 65 7.03 -29.36 12.42
CA ASP A 65 7.76 -28.97 13.63
C ASP A 65 8.97 -28.10 13.31
N GLY A 66 9.73 -28.48 12.29
CA GLY A 66 10.87 -27.69 11.81
C GLY A 66 10.45 -26.34 11.27
N PHE A 67 9.37 -26.30 10.46
CA PHE A 67 8.82 -25.05 9.94
C PHE A 67 8.32 -24.14 11.07
N ASN A 68 7.49 -24.66 11.98
CA ASN A 68 6.94 -23.90 13.10
C ASN A 68 8.02 -23.26 13.98
N GLN A 69 9.15 -23.95 14.18
CA GLN A 69 10.26 -23.38 14.94
C GLN A 69 10.84 -22.14 14.26
N VAL A 70 11.06 -22.18 12.95
CA VAL A 70 11.63 -21.07 12.17
C VAL A 70 10.59 -19.95 12.03
N TYR A 71 9.34 -20.29 11.76
CA TYR A 71 8.23 -19.37 11.66
C TYR A 71 7.99 -18.58 12.97
N ASN A 72 7.99 -19.26 14.11
CA ASN A 72 7.84 -18.61 15.40
C ASN A 72 9.00 -17.64 15.71
N ALA A 73 10.22 -17.97 15.29
CA ALA A 73 11.37 -17.09 15.44
C ALA A 73 11.24 -15.85 14.53
N TRP A 74 10.84 -16.03 13.28
CA TRP A 74 10.55 -14.94 12.35
C TRP A 74 9.41 -14.05 12.86
N GLN A 75 8.30 -14.64 13.33
CA GLN A 75 7.17 -13.90 13.88
C GLN A 75 7.56 -13.08 15.12
N ALA A 76 8.39 -13.66 16.00
CA ALA A 76 8.89 -12.95 17.18
C ALA A 76 9.81 -11.77 16.80
N ASP A 77 10.57 -11.90 15.72
CA ASP A 77 11.42 -10.81 15.21
C ASP A 77 10.57 -9.69 14.58
N ARG A 78 9.57 -10.07 13.78
CA ARG A 78 8.61 -9.13 13.19
C ARG A 78 7.82 -8.33 14.23
N ARG A 79 7.36 -8.97 15.30
CA ARG A 79 6.65 -8.30 16.41
C ARG A 79 7.45 -7.16 17.04
N LYS A 80 8.78 -7.25 17.11
CA LYS A 80 9.61 -6.16 17.65
C LYS A 80 9.49 -4.87 16.85
N GLN A 81 9.15 -4.98 15.55
CA GLN A 81 8.92 -3.82 14.69
C GLN A 81 7.45 -3.39 14.71
N THR A 82 6.52 -4.34 14.67
CA THR A 82 5.09 -4.04 14.58
C THR A 82 4.43 -3.71 15.91
N ASP A 83 4.99 -4.17 17.06
CA ASP A 83 4.52 -3.78 18.38
C ASP A 83 4.87 -2.31 18.64
N GLN A 84 3.86 -1.45 18.57
CA GLN A 84 3.97 -0.03 18.78
C GLN A 84 3.36 0.38 20.13
N PRO A 85 3.67 1.59 20.65
CA PRO A 85 3.07 2.09 21.88
C PRO A 85 1.53 2.09 21.79
N GLU A 86 0.86 1.72 22.89
CA GLU A 86 -0.60 1.78 22.99
C GLU A 86 -1.11 3.21 22.67
N GLY A 87 -2.18 3.31 21.86
CA GLY A 87 -2.80 4.58 21.49
C GLY A 87 -2.12 5.35 20.35
N TYR A 88 -1.11 4.79 19.69
CA TYR A 88 -0.46 5.48 18.55
C TYR A 88 -1.40 5.74 17.36
N THR A 89 -2.53 5.06 17.30
CA THR A 89 -3.57 5.23 16.27
C THR A 89 -4.69 6.19 16.68
N ASP A 90 -4.75 6.64 17.95
CA ASP A 90 -5.89 7.40 18.48
C ASP A 90 -6.16 8.70 17.71
N ALA A 91 -5.11 9.39 17.26
CA ALA A 91 -5.24 10.62 16.48
C ALA A 91 -5.73 10.38 15.04
N LEU A 92 -5.55 9.15 14.51
CA LEU A 92 -5.86 8.83 13.12
C LEU A 92 -7.36 8.71 12.84
N ASP A 93 -8.19 8.41 13.83
CA ASP A 93 -9.63 8.22 13.62
C ASP A 93 -10.28 9.45 12.98
N SER A 94 -10.08 10.64 13.56
CA SER A 94 -10.64 11.88 13.02
C SER A 94 -10.06 12.24 11.64
N TYR A 95 -8.79 11.99 11.43
CA TYR A 95 -8.13 12.17 10.15
C TYR A 95 -8.74 11.28 9.06
N LEU A 96 -8.87 9.97 9.33
CA LEU A 96 -9.40 8.99 8.38
C LEU A 96 -10.86 9.29 8.01
N ARG A 97 -11.68 9.66 8.98
CA ARG A 97 -13.09 10.08 8.76
C ARG A 97 -13.21 11.34 7.90
N ALA A 98 -12.24 12.24 7.97
CA ALA A 98 -12.25 13.43 7.14
C ALA A 98 -11.71 13.16 5.73
N VAL A 99 -10.62 12.42 5.61
CA VAL A 99 -9.85 12.28 4.36
C VAL A 99 -10.47 11.24 3.41
N ILE A 100 -10.92 10.09 3.92
CA ILE A 100 -11.44 9.00 3.07
C ILE A 100 -12.65 9.49 2.24
N PRO A 101 -13.71 10.06 2.83
CA PRO A 101 -14.82 10.58 2.06
C PRO A 101 -14.42 11.70 1.11
N GLN A 102 -13.56 12.64 1.55
CA GLN A 102 -13.13 13.78 0.74
C GLN A 102 -12.42 13.35 -0.56
N LEU A 103 -11.67 12.25 -0.52
CA LEU A 103 -10.93 11.76 -1.69
C LEU A 103 -11.77 10.87 -2.61
N LEU A 104 -12.69 10.09 -2.06
CA LEU A 104 -13.36 9.02 -2.79
C LEU A 104 -14.79 9.38 -3.24
N THR A 105 -15.50 10.30 -2.56
CA THR A 105 -16.91 10.59 -2.86
C THR A 105 -17.12 11.60 -4.00
N GLY A 106 -16.10 12.30 -4.45
CA GLY A 106 -16.19 13.24 -5.57
C GLY A 106 -15.95 12.56 -6.92
N GLY A 107 -16.98 12.31 -7.73
CA GLY A 107 -16.86 11.73 -9.07
C GLY A 107 -18.06 10.88 -9.45
N SER A 108 -18.28 10.64 -10.74
CA SER A 108 -19.44 9.91 -11.24
C SER A 108 -19.03 8.57 -11.84
N GLY A 109 -19.16 7.48 -11.08
CA GLY A 109 -19.08 6.11 -11.61
C GLY A 109 -17.70 5.65 -12.09
N GLU A 110 -16.62 6.29 -11.66
CA GLU A 110 -15.25 5.86 -11.93
C GLU A 110 -14.67 5.08 -10.75
N ASN A 111 -13.91 4.04 -11.05
CA ASN A 111 -13.14 3.34 -10.02
C ASN A 111 -12.15 4.31 -9.38
N LYS A 112 -12.04 4.25 -8.06
CA LYS A 112 -11.07 5.06 -7.29
C LYS A 112 -10.41 4.24 -6.21
N VAL A 113 -9.16 4.57 -5.94
CA VAL A 113 -8.40 4.01 -4.82
C VAL A 113 -7.46 5.06 -4.25
N CYS A 114 -7.34 5.10 -2.93
CA CYS A 114 -6.32 5.90 -2.25
C CYS A 114 -5.71 5.12 -1.09
N SER A 115 -4.54 5.57 -0.64
CA SER A 115 -3.92 5.12 0.61
C SER A 115 -3.95 6.27 1.62
N PRO A 116 -4.94 6.31 2.52
CA PRO A 116 -5.06 7.39 3.48
C PRO A 116 -3.86 7.44 4.43
N ILE A 117 -3.32 6.30 4.83
CA ILE A 117 -2.13 6.23 5.71
C ILE A 117 -0.88 6.79 5.02
N ASN A 118 -0.71 6.54 3.72
CA ASN A 118 0.44 7.10 3.02
C ASN A 118 0.31 8.62 2.81
N ILE A 119 -0.92 9.13 2.65
CA ILE A 119 -1.19 10.58 2.64
C ILE A 119 -0.93 11.18 4.03
N TYR A 120 -1.31 10.49 5.12
CA TYR A 120 -0.94 10.88 6.48
C TYR A 120 0.58 11.07 6.61
N MET A 121 1.37 10.10 6.15
CA MET A 121 2.83 10.18 6.18
C MET A 121 3.37 11.36 5.36
N ALA A 122 2.78 11.64 4.19
CA ALA A 122 3.16 12.76 3.36
C ALA A 122 2.86 14.11 4.02
N LEU A 123 1.72 14.23 4.69
CA LEU A 123 1.35 15.43 5.45
C LEU A 123 2.21 15.61 6.70
N ALA A 124 2.53 14.52 7.40
CA ALA A 124 3.44 14.55 8.54
C ALA A 124 4.84 15.06 8.12
N MET A 125 5.34 14.59 6.96
CA MET A 125 6.56 15.11 6.36
C MET A 125 6.44 16.60 6.02
N LEU A 126 5.29 17.04 5.51
CA LEU A 126 5.07 18.46 5.17
C LEU A 126 5.05 19.34 6.42
N ALA A 127 4.45 18.88 7.54
CA ALA A 127 4.47 19.58 8.82
C ALA A 127 5.90 19.79 9.36
N GLU A 128 6.82 18.85 9.12
CA GLU A 128 8.21 18.96 9.53
C GLU A 128 8.93 20.12 8.87
N VAL A 129 8.62 20.41 7.61
CA VAL A 129 9.30 21.43 6.80
C VAL A 129 8.58 22.78 6.76
N THR A 130 7.46 22.91 7.48
CA THR A 130 6.67 24.14 7.60
C THR A 130 6.71 24.70 9.03
N ASP A 131 6.27 25.95 9.21
CA ASP A 131 6.09 26.59 10.52
C ASP A 131 4.83 27.47 10.55
N SER A 132 4.58 28.10 11.69
CA SER A 132 3.47 29.04 11.89
C SER A 132 2.12 28.43 11.48
N GLU A 133 1.19 29.20 10.92
CA GLU A 133 -0.15 28.74 10.51
C GLU A 133 -0.10 27.60 9.47
N SER A 134 0.91 27.62 8.57
CA SER A 134 1.12 26.53 7.60
C SER A 134 1.29 25.15 8.28
N ARG A 135 2.00 25.09 9.39
CA ARG A 135 2.15 23.87 10.21
C ARG A 135 0.91 23.57 11.03
N GLU A 136 0.32 24.61 11.65
CA GLU A 136 -0.83 24.45 12.55
C GLU A 136 -2.03 23.83 11.82
N GLN A 137 -2.30 24.25 10.59
CA GLN A 137 -3.36 23.67 9.75
C GLN A 137 -3.13 22.17 9.47
N ILE A 138 -1.89 21.77 9.23
CA ILE A 138 -1.55 20.35 9.01
C ILE A 138 -1.71 19.55 10.30
N LEU A 139 -1.13 20.05 11.41
CA LEU A 139 -1.23 19.39 12.72
C LEU A 139 -2.69 19.22 13.16
N ALA A 140 -3.53 20.23 12.91
CA ALA A 140 -4.95 20.18 13.22
C ALA A 140 -5.67 19.06 12.46
N LEU A 141 -5.39 18.88 11.15
CA LEU A 141 -5.96 17.79 10.36
C LEU A 141 -5.45 16.43 10.85
N LEU A 142 -4.15 16.32 11.17
CA LEU A 142 -3.53 15.08 11.63
C LEU A 142 -3.87 14.73 13.09
N GLY A 143 -4.51 15.64 13.84
CA GLY A 143 -4.86 15.43 15.24
C GLY A 143 -3.65 15.44 16.19
N SER A 144 -2.49 15.94 15.75
CA SER A 144 -1.26 15.93 16.56
C SER A 144 -1.02 17.25 17.27
N GLY A 145 -0.45 17.17 18.49
CA GLY A 145 -0.25 18.35 19.34
C GLY A 145 0.93 19.23 18.93
N ASP A 146 2.00 18.63 18.42
CA ASP A 146 3.19 19.33 17.92
C ASP A 146 4.04 18.41 17.02
N VAL A 147 5.06 18.98 16.38
CA VAL A 147 5.91 18.23 15.43
C VAL A 147 6.72 17.10 16.09
N ASN A 148 7.01 17.17 17.41
CA ASN A 148 7.75 16.10 18.08
C ASN A 148 6.84 14.92 18.40
N ALA A 149 5.58 15.18 18.82
CA ALA A 149 4.55 14.15 18.96
C ALA A 149 4.30 13.49 17.58
N LEU A 150 4.11 14.29 16.54
CA LEU A 150 3.90 13.82 15.17
C LEU A 150 5.03 12.92 14.65
N ARG A 151 6.30 13.23 14.95
CA ARG A 151 7.44 12.35 14.59
C ARG A 151 7.31 10.96 15.20
N ALA A 152 6.89 10.88 16.47
CA ALA A 152 6.72 9.61 17.16
C ALA A 152 5.53 8.82 16.60
N GLU A 153 4.39 9.50 16.39
CA GLU A 153 3.17 8.94 15.82
C GLU A 153 3.41 8.43 14.39
N ALA A 154 3.98 9.26 13.53
CA ALA A 154 4.29 8.88 12.14
C ALA A 154 5.29 7.72 12.06
N ALA A 155 6.31 7.71 12.92
CA ALA A 155 7.26 6.60 12.98
C ALA A 155 6.58 5.30 13.44
N ALA A 156 5.66 5.36 14.40
CA ALA A 156 4.90 4.21 14.87
C ALA A 156 3.98 3.67 13.75
N VAL A 157 3.22 4.54 13.11
CA VAL A 157 2.35 4.19 11.96
C VAL A 157 3.15 3.55 10.83
N TRP A 158 4.29 4.14 10.48
CA TRP A 158 5.13 3.61 9.40
C TRP A 158 5.71 2.23 9.78
N ASN A 159 6.27 2.07 10.98
CA ASN A 159 6.87 0.80 11.43
C ASN A 159 5.84 -0.32 11.55
N ALA A 160 4.63 -0.04 12.02
CA ALA A 160 3.54 -1.01 12.10
C ALA A 160 3.17 -1.56 10.72
N ASN A 161 3.22 -0.72 9.69
CA ASN A 161 2.70 -1.02 8.36
C ASN A 161 3.78 -1.32 7.31
N TYR A 162 5.08 -1.09 7.61
CA TYR A 162 6.16 -1.45 6.70
C TYR A 162 6.44 -2.95 6.73
N CYS A 163 6.52 -3.54 5.56
CA CYS A 163 6.96 -4.92 5.36
C CYS A 163 7.70 -5.07 4.02
N ASP A 164 8.80 -5.81 4.03
CA ASP A 164 9.53 -6.26 2.85
C ASP A 164 10.30 -7.53 3.21
N ASP A 165 9.56 -8.63 3.41
CA ASP A 165 10.10 -9.91 3.92
C ASP A 165 10.13 -11.01 2.84
N GLY A 166 9.71 -10.67 1.62
CA GLY A 166 9.65 -11.59 0.48
C GLY A 166 8.30 -12.31 0.32
N ALA A 167 7.49 -12.43 1.37
CA ALA A 167 6.11 -12.91 1.29
C ALA A 167 5.12 -11.74 1.18
N VAL A 168 5.33 -10.72 2.01
CA VAL A 168 4.55 -9.48 1.99
C VAL A 168 5.47 -8.32 1.60
N THR A 169 4.96 -7.43 0.76
CA THR A 169 5.56 -6.12 0.52
C THR A 169 4.53 -5.05 0.87
N SER A 170 4.90 -4.16 1.80
CA SER A 170 4.12 -2.98 2.18
C SER A 170 5.10 -1.82 2.38
N ILE A 171 5.24 -0.99 1.37
CA ILE A 171 6.21 0.11 1.34
C ILE A 171 5.47 1.43 1.15
N LEU A 172 5.37 2.20 2.23
CA LEU A 172 4.85 3.57 2.22
C LEU A 172 5.98 4.51 1.83
N ALA A 173 5.98 4.99 0.59
CA ALA A 173 7.05 5.81 0.05
C ALA A 173 6.61 7.25 -0.21
N ASN A 174 7.36 8.20 0.33
CA ASN A 174 7.12 9.62 0.18
C ASN A 174 8.37 10.34 -0.32
N SER A 175 8.18 11.41 -1.08
CA SER A 175 9.29 12.20 -1.59
C SER A 175 8.95 13.68 -1.75
N LEU A 176 9.99 14.50 -1.56
CA LEU A 176 9.95 15.93 -1.75
C LEU A 176 10.82 16.32 -2.94
N TRP A 177 10.26 17.10 -3.85
CA TRP A 177 10.91 17.54 -5.09
C TRP A 177 11.06 19.05 -5.05
N LEU A 178 12.32 19.54 -5.06
CA LEU A 178 12.69 20.94 -4.88
C LEU A 178 13.21 21.54 -6.17
N SER A 179 12.77 22.75 -6.48
CA SER A 179 13.35 23.57 -7.53
C SER A 179 14.81 23.90 -7.23
N ASP A 180 15.67 23.90 -8.24
CA ASP A 180 17.04 24.38 -8.13
C ASP A 180 17.13 25.92 -7.99
N LYS A 181 15.99 26.62 -8.16
CA LYS A 181 15.86 28.07 -7.97
C LYS A 181 15.86 28.48 -6.48
N ILE A 182 15.60 27.57 -5.54
CA ILE A 182 15.58 27.84 -4.10
C ILE A 182 16.76 27.18 -3.38
N SER A 183 17.18 27.79 -2.26
CA SER A 183 18.09 27.17 -1.31
C SER A 183 17.32 26.25 -0.34
N PHE A 184 17.99 25.32 0.30
CA PHE A 184 17.40 24.44 1.31
C PHE A 184 18.39 24.15 2.43
N LYS A 185 17.87 23.79 3.60
CA LYS A 185 18.65 23.39 4.77
C LYS A 185 18.80 21.86 4.74
N GLN A 186 20.05 21.37 4.74
CA GLN A 186 20.32 19.94 4.67
C GLN A 186 19.73 19.20 5.88
N GLU A 187 19.72 19.83 7.06
CA GLU A 187 19.16 19.27 8.29
C GLU A 187 17.67 18.91 8.14
N ALA A 188 16.91 19.70 7.37
CA ALA A 188 15.51 19.40 7.08
C ALA A 188 15.38 18.15 6.20
N MET A 189 16.22 18.03 5.17
CA MET A 189 16.23 16.83 4.30
C MET A 189 16.62 15.56 5.07
N ASP A 190 17.61 15.69 5.96
CA ASP A 190 18.05 14.60 6.84
C ASP A 190 16.95 14.19 7.85
N ALA A 191 16.17 15.17 8.37
CA ALA A 191 15.02 14.92 9.23
C ALA A 191 13.92 14.17 8.48
N LEU A 192 13.59 14.56 7.25
CA LEU A 192 12.62 13.86 6.41
C LEU A 192 13.00 12.39 6.16
N ALA A 193 14.27 12.16 5.83
CA ALA A 193 14.76 10.80 5.62
C ALA A 193 14.75 9.95 6.88
N ARG A 194 15.04 10.56 8.04
CA ARG A 194 15.21 9.88 9.32
C ARG A 194 13.89 9.57 10.02
N TYR A 195 12.95 10.52 10.05
CA TYR A 195 11.72 10.41 10.85
C TYR A 195 10.52 9.98 10.02
N TYR A 196 10.51 10.27 8.72
CA TYR A 196 9.36 10.00 7.85
C TYR A 196 9.68 9.06 6.70
N TYR A 197 10.90 8.52 6.67
CA TYR A 197 11.38 7.62 5.60
C TYR A 197 11.17 8.20 4.19
N ALA A 198 11.32 9.52 4.06
CA ALA A 198 11.09 10.23 2.82
C ALA A 198 12.39 10.46 2.02
N SER A 199 12.28 10.44 0.70
CA SER A 199 13.36 10.82 -0.22
C SER A 199 13.24 12.32 -0.56
N SER A 200 14.38 13.00 -0.78
CA SER A 200 14.39 14.38 -1.22
C SER A 200 15.24 14.55 -2.47
N PHE A 201 14.73 15.31 -3.43
CA PHE A 201 15.38 15.56 -4.71
C PHE A 201 15.40 17.06 -5.04
N ARG A 202 16.42 17.50 -5.79
CA ARG A 202 16.53 18.89 -6.26
C ARG A 202 16.99 18.93 -7.71
N GLY A 203 16.29 19.73 -8.53
CA GLY A 203 16.62 19.84 -9.95
C GLY A 203 15.85 20.93 -10.66
N GLU A 204 16.09 21.06 -11.97
CA GLU A 204 15.36 21.97 -12.85
C GLU A 204 13.96 21.43 -13.10
N MET A 205 12.95 22.10 -12.51
CA MET A 205 11.54 21.75 -12.67
C MET A 205 11.10 21.82 -14.13
N GLY A 206 10.29 20.85 -14.57
CA GLY A 206 9.80 20.76 -15.95
C GLY A 206 10.89 20.40 -16.97
N SER A 207 12.08 20.00 -16.54
CA SER A 207 13.05 19.41 -17.45
C SER A 207 12.77 17.93 -17.62
N ALA A 208 12.86 17.42 -18.85
CA ALA A 208 12.61 16.00 -19.15
C ALA A 208 13.49 15.05 -18.33
N ALA A 209 14.70 15.48 -17.93
CA ALA A 209 15.60 14.66 -17.13
C ALA A 209 15.17 14.57 -15.66
N PHE A 210 14.60 15.63 -15.11
CA PHE A 210 14.10 15.64 -13.73
C PHE A 210 12.75 14.97 -13.62
N ASP A 211 11.84 15.21 -14.59
CA ASP A 211 10.56 14.48 -14.71
C ASP A 211 10.79 12.96 -14.81
N LYS A 212 11.77 12.54 -15.63
CA LYS A 212 12.14 11.12 -15.70
C LYS A 212 12.65 10.58 -14.36
N THR A 213 13.34 11.38 -13.57
CA THR A 213 13.77 10.95 -12.23
C THR A 213 12.58 10.69 -11.31
N LEU A 214 11.53 11.53 -11.37
CA LEU A 214 10.28 11.32 -10.65
C LEU A 214 9.57 10.03 -11.11
N GLN A 215 9.43 9.86 -12.43
CA GLN A 215 8.82 8.68 -13.01
C GLN A 215 9.58 7.39 -12.63
N ASP A 216 10.91 7.41 -12.69
CA ASP A 216 11.75 6.27 -12.30
C ASP A 216 11.67 5.99 -10.80
N TRP A 217 11.58 7.03 -9.94
CA TRP A 217 11.40 6.88 -8.51
C TRP A 217 10.08 6.21 -8.19
N ILE A 218 8.95 6.68 -8.77
CA ILE A 218 7.63 6.06 -8.59
C ILE A 218 7.67 4.60 -9.05
N GLY A 219 8.23 4.32 -10.22
CA GLY A 219 8.37 2.95 -10.72
C GLY A 219 9.18 2.05 -9.79
N GLN A 220 10.27 2.56 -9.20
CA GLN A 220 11.10 1.79 -8.26
C GLN A 220 10.38 1.54 -6.93
N GLN A 221 9.71 2.56 -6.37
CA GLN A 221 9.01 2.43 -5.09
C GLN A 221 7.78 1.53 -5.17
N THR A 222 7.24 1.30 -6.35
CA THR A 222 6.04 0.48 -6.57
C THR A 222 6.31 -0.85 -7.26
N GLY A 223 7.58 -1.31 -7.27
CA GLY A 223 7.93 -2.57 -7.95
C GLY A 223 7.58 -2.60 -9.45
N GLY A 224 7.41 -1.43 -10.07
CA GLY A 224 7.01 -1.27 -11.47
C GLY A 224 5.50 -1.18 -11.71
N LEU A 225 4.65 -1.37 -10.70
CA LEU A 225 3.18 -1.34 -10.83
C LEU A 225 2.64 -0.04 -11.42
N LEU A 226 3.21 1.10 -11.01
CA LEU A 226 2.79 2.43 -11.47
C LEU A 226 3.66 2.99 -12.59
N LYS A 227 4.48 2.18 -13.26
CA LYS A 227 5.40 2.64 -14.29
C LYS A 227 4.69 3.28 -15.49
N GLU A 228 3.56 2.73 -15.92
CA GLU A 228 2.77 3.28 -17.03
C GLU A 228 2.10 4.59 -16.63
N GLN A 229 1.43 4.62 -15.48
CA GLN A 229 0.77 5.81 -14.94
C GLN A 229 1.77 6.94 -14.70
N ALA A 230 2.94 6.62 -14.16
CA ALA A 230 4.00 7.59 -13.92
C ALA A 230 4.61 8.16 -15.22
N SER A 231 4.56 7.44 -16.34
CA SER A 231 5.23 7.84 -17.60
C SER A 231 4.75 9.17 -18.17
N GLY A 232 3.53 9.61 -17.83
CA GLY A 232 2.93 10.88 -18.23
C GLY A 232 3.12 12.01 -17.22
N LEU A 233 3.66 11.75 -16.04
CA LEU A 233 3.81 12.76 -14.99
C LEU A 233 4.93 13.75 -15.36
N THR A 234 4.59 15.02 -15.29
CA THR A 234 5.54 16.13 -15.49
C THR A 234 5.34 17.18 -14.40
N MET A 235 6.43 17.82 -14.01
CA MET A 235 6.38 18.98 -13.12
C MET A 235 6.31 20.26 -13.96
N ASP A 236 5.52 21.24 -13.51
CA ASP A 236 5.49 22.54 -14.15
C ASP A 236 6.83 23.26 -13.90
N LYS A 237 7.30 24.06 -14.88
CA LYS A 237 8.55 24.85 -14.77
C LYS A 237 8.52 25.90 -13.67
N GLU A 238 7.33 26.32 -13.28
CA GLU A 238 7.11 27.28 -12.20
C GLU A 238 6.93 26.60 -10.84
N THR A 239 6.92 25.25 -10.80
CA THR A 239 6.88 24.50 -9.55
C THR A 239 8.08 24.85 -8.67
N ILE A 240 7.82 25.23 -7.43
CA ILE A 240 8.84 25.50 -6.42
C ILE A 240 9.09 24.24 -5.59
N LEU A 241 8.01 23.60 -5.17
CA LEU A 241 8.02 22.41 -4.34
C LEU A 241 6.89 21.49 -4.75
N ALA A 242 7.18 20.21 -4.94
CA ALA A 242 6.20 19.18 -5.19
C ALA A 242 6.36 18.02 -4.20
N LEU A 243 5.22 17.45 -3.79
CA LEU A 243 5.12 16.28 -2.95
C LEU A 243 4.65 15.10 -3.80
N ALA A 244 5.33 13.97 -3.73
CA ALA A 244 4.87 12.73 -4.34
C ALA A 244 4.80 11.62 -3.28
N SER A 245 3.64 10.98 -3.21
CA SER A 245 3.29 9.91 -2.29
C SER A 245 2.85 8.69 -3.08
N THR A 246 3.37 7.52 -2.76
CA THR A 246 2.96 6.26 -3.39
C THR A 246 3.11 5.11 -2.41
N ILE A 247 2.34 4.04 -2.61
CA ILE A 247 2.40 2.83 -1.81
C ILE A 247 2.53 1.60 -2.72
N TYR A 248 3.40 0.69 -2.33
CA TYR A 248 3.51 -0.62 -2.92
C TYR A 248 3.06 -1.65 -1.91
N PHE A 249 1.96 -2.34 -2.22
CA PHE A 249 1.43 -3.41 -1.38
C PHE A 249 1.28 -4.69 -2.18
N ARG A 250 1.69 -5.79 -1.56
CA ARG A 250 1.55 -7.13 -2.10
C ARG A 250 1.42 -8.12 -0.97
N ALA A 251 0.34 -8.87 -0.96
CA ALA A 251 0.10 -9.96 -0.02
C ALA A 251 -0.78 -11.02 -0.69
N LYS A 252 -0.63 -12.27 -0.29
CA LYS A 252 -1.47 -13.38 -0.74
C LYS A 252 -2.73 -13.49 0.08
N TRP A 253 -3.73 -14.12 -0.53
CA TRP A 253 -4.86 -14.60 0.25
C TRP A 253 -4.43 -15.70 1.22
N ASN A 254 -4.88 -15.60 2.47
CA ASN A 254 -4.89 -16.78 3.34
C ASN A 254 -5.97 -17.73 2.82
N GLY A 255 -5.54 -18.72 2.04
CA GLY A 255 -6.42 -19.56 1.22
C GLY A 255 -6.81 -18.91 -0.11
N GLU A 256 -5.97 -19.14 -1.14
CA GLU A 256 -6.14 -18.66 -2.50
C GLU A 256 -7.46 -19.12 -3.13
N PHE A 257 -7.94 -18.38 -4.15
CA PHE A 257 -9.01 -18.88 -5.01
C PHE A 257 -8.44 -19.89 -5.99
N SER A 258 -9.26 -20.87 -6.36
CA SER A 258 -8.89 -21.82 -7.42
C SER A 258 -9.24 -21.23 -8.78
N GLU A 259 -8.28 -21.14 -9.70
CA GLU A 259 -8.54 -20.73 -11.08
C GLU A 259 -9.67 -21.53 -11.75
N ALA A 260 -9.83 -22.82 -11.38
CA ALA A 260 -10.91 -23.65 -11.90
C ALA A 260 -12.32 -23.20 -11.45
N ASN A 261 -12.40 -22.36 -10.42
CA ASN A 261 -13.62 -21.78 -9.89
C ASN A 261 -13.83 -20.33 -10.32
N THR A 262 -12.94 -19.79 -11.15
CA THR A 262 -13.12 -18.47 -11.78
C THR A 262 -13.93 -18.64 -13.04
N VAL A 263 -15.06 -17.97 -13.11
CA VAL A 263 -16.02 -18.10 -14.22
C VAL A 263 -16.47 -16.70 -14.68
N PRO A 264 -16.78 -16.54 -16.00
CA PRO A 264 -17.43 -15.33 -16.48
C PRO A 264 -18.78 -15.13 -15.78
N ASP A 265 -19.03 -13.91 -15.30
CA ASP A 265 -20.26 -13.52 -14.63
C ASP A 265 -20.70 -12.11 -15.04
N THR A 266 -21.95 -11.75 -14.75
CA THR A 266 -22.47 -10.41 -15.04
C THR A 266 -22.21 -9.49 -13.85
N PHE A 267 -21.62 -8.33 -14.14
CA PHE A 267 -21.50 -7.22 -13.20
C PHE A 267 -22.44 -6.09 -13.62
N HIS A 268 -23.31 -5.66 -12.72
CA HIS A 268 -24.31 -4.60 -12.92
C HIS A 268 -23.70 -3.23 -12.59
N ALA A 269 -22.93 -2.69 -13.54
CA ALA A 269 -22.34 -1.36 -13.39
C ALA A 269 -23.40 -0.26 -13.66
N ASP A 270 -23.17 0.94 -13.14
CA ASP A 270 -24.05 2.10 -13.37
C ASP A 270 -24.21 2.43 -14.85
N SER A 271 -23.19 2.17 -15.65
CA SER A 271 -23.18 2.33 -17.11
C SER A 271 -23.93 1.22 -17.86
N GLY A 272 -24.37 0.16 -17.19
CA GLY A 272 -25.02 -1.04 -17.73
C GLY A 272 -24.23 -2.31 -17.44
N ASP A 273 -24.85 -3.45 -17.75
CA ASP A 273 -24.28 -4.77 -17.49
C ASP A 273 -22.98 -5.01 -18.27
N THR A 274 -21.97 -5.52 -17.57
CA THR A 274 -20.67 -5.91 -18.14
C THR A 274 -20.33 -7.34 -17.73
N THR A 275 -19.44 -7.99 -18.48
CA THR A 275 -18.93 -9.32 -18.11
C THR A 275 -17.60 -9.16 -17.39
N CYS A 276 -17.42 -9.87 -16.29
CA CYS A 276 -16.16 -9.94 -15.53
C CYS A 276 -15.85 -11.40 -15.18
N ASP A 277 -14.58 -11.67 -14.90
CA ASP A 277 -14.16 -12.96 -14.33
C ASP A 277 -14.40 -12.92 -12.82
N SER A 278 -15.31 -13.78 -12.35
CA SER A 278 -15.72 -13.90 -10.94
C SER A 278 -15.05 -15.12 -10.30
N MET A 279 -14.20 -14.86 -9.32
CA MET A 279 -13.54 -15.89 -8.49
C MET A 279 -14.52 -16.36 -7.42
N ARG A 280 -14.69 -17.66 -7.28
CA ARG A 280 -15.67 -18.26 -6.36
C ARG A 280 -15.00 -19.14 -5.32
N GLN A 281 -15.40 -18.94 -4.07
CA GLN A 281 -14.92 -19.75 -2.94
C GLN A 281 -16.06 -19.96 -1.94
N ARG A 282 -16.21 -21.20 -1.46
CA ARG A 282 -17.12 -21.56 -0.39
C ARG A 282 -16.31 -21.90 0.86
N GLY A 283 -16.60 -21.25 1.96
CA GLY A 283 -15.89 -21.47 3.21
C GLY A 283 -16.63 -20.85 4.40
N THR A 284 -16.18 -21.16 5.61
CA THR A 284 -16.70 -20.52 6.82
C THR A 284 -16.05 -19.15 6.97
N ASN A 285 -16.87 -18.12 7.23
CA ASN A 285 -16.41 -16.75 7.45
C ASN A 285 -17.38 -16.01 8.37
N THR A 286 -16.97 -14.89 8.93
CA THR A 286 -17.88 -13.96 9.59
C THR A 286 -18.52 -13.09 8.52
N TYR A 287 -19.84 -13.12 8.48
CA TYR A 287 -20.68 -12.26 7.65
C TYR A 287 -21.19 -11.13 8.54
N TYR A 288 -21.04 -9.88 8.07
CA TYR A 288 -21.45 -8.67 8.74
C TYR A 288 -22.58 -8.00 7.98
N TRP A 289 -23.44 -7.26 8.69
CA TRP A 289 -24.49 -6.46 8.06
C TRP A 289 -24.86 -5.25 8.89
N SER A 290 -25.42 -4.27 8.20
CA SER A 290 -26.04 -3.06 8.76
C SER A 290 -27.36 -2.78 8.04
N ASP A 291 -27.95 -1.61 8.25
CA ASP A 291 -29.16 -1.16 7.54
C ASP A 291 -28.87 -0.73 6.08
N ARG A 292 -27.60 -0.67 5.64
CA ARG A 292 -27.22 -0.09 4.35
C ARG A 292 -26.24 -0.95 3.54
N PHE A 293 -25.59 -1.92 4.17
CA PHE A 293 -24.61 -2.78 3.50
C PHE A 293 -24.49 -4.14 4.17
N SER A 294 -23.97 -5.08 3.43
CA SER A 294 -23.39 -6.32 3.95
C SER A 294 -21.89 -6.36 3.68
N ALA A 295 -21.13 -7.07 4.52
CA ALA A 295 -19.68 -7.14 4.37
C ALA A 295 -19.10 -8.50 4.73
N VAL A 296 -17.95 -8.81 4.12
CA VAL A 296 -17.06 -9.90 4.52
C VAL A 296 -15.62 -9.42 4.44
N SER A 297 -14.74 -10.03 5.23
CA SER A 297 -13.30 -9.87 5.06
C SER A 297 -12.68 -11.16 4.53
N LYS A 298 -11.57 -11.01 3.80
CA LYS A 298 -10.70 -12.13 3.40
C LYS A 298 -9.29 -11.85 3.94
N PRO A 299 -8.80 -12.69 4.87
CA PRO A 299 -7.48 -12.50 5.46
C PRO A 299 -6.36 -12.59 4.41
N LEU A 300 -5.32 -11.81 4.62
CA LEU A 300 -4.08 -11.81 3.84
C LEU A 300 -2.96 -12.48 4.64
N GLU A 301 -2.12 -13.25 3.97
CA GLU A 301 -0.97 -13.91 4.62
C GLU A 301 0.02 -12.88 5.14
N GLY A 302 0.40 -13.00 6.41
CA GLY A 302 1.40 -12.12 7.02
C GLY A 302 1.04 -10.64 7.08
N SER A 303 -0.22 -10.29 6.81
CA SER A 303 -0.75 -8.92 6.86
C SER A 303 -2.12 -8.91 7.55
N GLY A 304 -2.92 -7.86 7.35
CA GLY A 304 -4.30 -7.78 7.84
C GLY A 304 -5.30 -8.52 6.96
N ALA A 305 -6.28 -7.82 6.46
CA ALA A 305 -7.33 -8.39 5.62
C ALA A 305 -7.76 -7.43 4.50
N MET A 306 -8.40 -7.98 3.50
CA MET A 306 -9.18 -7.18 2.55
C MET A 306 -10.66 -7.30 2.88
N TRP A 307 -11.29 -6.17 3.11
CA TRP A 307 -12.70 -6.01 3.39
C TRP A 307 -13.45 -5.66 2.13
N PHE A 308 -14.64 -6.23 1.99
CA PHE A 308 -15.57 -5.95 0.91
C PHE A 308 -16.91 -5.55 1.52
N LEU A 309 -17.38 -4.33 1.20
CA LEU A 309 -18.67 -3.81 1.62
C LEU A 309 -19.55 -3.68 0.39
N LEU A 310 -20.61 -4.48 0.36
CA LEU A 310 -21.59 -4.47 -0.72
C LEU A 310 -22.78 -3.61 -0.29
N PRO A 311 -22.99 -2.41 -0.90
CA PRO A 311 -24.14 -1.58 -0.59
C PRO A 311 -25.46 -2.32 -0.86
N ASP A 312 -26.50 -2.03 -0.10
CA ASP A 312 -27.85 -2.51 -0.39
C ASP A 312 -28.37 -1.91 -1.70
N GLU A 313 -29.38 -2.52 -2.29
CA GLU A 313 -29.95 -2.04 -3.55
C GLU A 313 -30.46 -0.60 -3.42
N GLY A 314 -29.96 0.28 -4.30
CA GLY A 314 -30.31 1.70 -4.32
C GLY A 314 -29.42 2.59 -3.44
N VAL A 315 -28.40 2.02 -2.80
CA VAL A 315 -27.38 2.77 -2.05
C VAL A 315 -26.11 2.86 -2.91
N ALA A 316 -25.61 4.07 -3.14
CA ALA A 316 -24.35 4.24 -3.85
C ALA A 316 -23.14 3.99 -2.92
N PRO A 317 -22.03 3.43 -3.41
CA PRO A 317 -20.85 3.18 -2.58
C PRO A 317 -20.26 4.47 -1.95
N GLU A 318 -20.37 5.61 -2.63
CA GLU A 318 -19.95 6.91 -2.10
C GLU A 318 -20.78 7.33 -0.89
N GLU A 319 -22.08 6.97 -0.87
CA GLU A 319 -22.95 7.27 0.29
C GLU A 319 -22.52 6.47 1.52
N LEU A 320 -21.98 5.25 1.33
CA LEU A 320 -21.46 4.47 2.46
C LEU A 320 -20.25 5.16 3.08
N LEU A 321 -19.30 5.63 2.26
CA LEU A 321 -18.09 6.28 2.76
C LEU A 321 -18.39 7.65 3.41
N ALA A 322 -19.52 8.28 3.10
CA ALA A 322 -19.99 9.50 3.75
C ALA A 322 -20.82 9.25 5.03
N ASP A 323 -21.11 7.98 5.35
CA ASP A 323 -21.97 7.56 6.44
C ASP A 323 -21.13 7.19 7.69
N GLU A 324 -21.45 7.78 8.83
CA GLU A 324 -20.68 7.58 10.06
C GLU A 324 -20.66 6.11 10.54
N PRO A 325 -21.80 5.37 10.56
CA PRO A 325 -21.78 3.95 10.88
C PRO A 325 -20.88 3.09 9.98
N THR A 326 -20.75 3.43 8.69
CA THR A 326 -19.84 2.73 7.77
C THR A 326 -18.38 3.02 8.11
N MET A 327 -18.08 4.27 8.46
CA MET A 327 -16.74 4.63 8.92
C MET A 327 -16.41 3.96 10.26
N ASP A 328 -17.37 3.86 11.19
CA ASP A 328 -17.20 3.09 12.43
C ASP A 328 -16.86 1.62 12.13
N PHE A 329 -17.56 1.01 11.17
CA PHE A 329 -17.28 -0.36 10.75
C PHE A 329 -15.86 -0.52 10.20
N LEU A 330 -15.45 0.34 9.28
CA LEU A 330 -14.14 0.27 8.64
C LEU A 330 -12.98 0.53 9.62
N LEU A 331 -13.19 1.41 10.61
CA LEU A 331 -12.13 1.81 11.55
C LEU A 331 -12.10 0.95 12.83
N SER A 332 -13.12 0.09 13.06
CA SER A 332 -13.19 -0.84 14.17
C SER A 332 -12.92 -2.31 13.77
N ASP A 333 -12.40 -2.55 12.57
CA ASP A 333 -12.21 -3.92 12.04
C ASP A 333 -13.51 -4.76 12.09
N GLY A 334 -14.65 -4.09 11.83
CA GLY A 334 -15.98 -4.70 11.81
C GLY A 334 -16.68 -4.85 13.17
N GLU A 335 -16.07 -4.45 14.28
CA GLU A 335 -16.65 -4.65 15.62
C GLU A 335 -17.96 -3.89 15.85
N SER A 336 -18.21 -2.79 15.12
CA SER A 336 -19.38 -1.95 15.28
C SER A 336 -20.67 -2.49 14.62
N ALA A 337 -20.57 -3.53 13.77
CA ALA A 337 -21.70 -4.08 13.03
C ALA A 337 -22.25 -5.37 13.64
N GLU A 338 -23.49 -5.71 13.29
CA GLU A 338 -24.01 -7.04 13.56
C GLU A 338 -23.27 -8.09 12.73
N SER A 339 -22.99 -9.26 13.30
CA SER A 339 -22.24 -10.28 12.62
C SER A 339 -22.64 -11.69 13.00
N LYS A 340 -22.36 -12.64 12.10
CA LYS A 340 -22.57 -14.06 12.34
C LYS A 340 -21.53 -14.91 11.62
N TYR A 341 -20.96 -15.87 12.32
CA TYR A 341 -20.09 -16.87 11.72
C TYR A 341 -20.91 -17.96 11.03
N LEU A 342 -20.76 -18.11 9.73
CA LEU A 342 -21.56 -19.02 8.91
C LEU A 342 -20.78 -19.46 7.64
N ILE A 343 -21.42 -20.28 6.80
CA ILE A 343 -20.84 -20.62 5.49
C ILE A 343 -21.14 -19.46 4.53
N VAL A 344 -20.10 -18.89 3.94
CA VAL A 344 -20.19 -17.85 2.92
C VAL A 344 -19.82 -18.42 1.56
N ASN A 345 -20.72 -18.28 0.58
CA ASN A 345 -20.42 -18.48 -0.84
C ASN A 345 -19.97 -17.13 -1.41
N LEU A 346 -18.65 -16.90 -1.37
CA LEU A 346 -18.06 -15.67 -1.86
C LEU A 346 -17.89 -15.72 -3.38
N ALA A 347 -18.38 -14.69 -4.08
CA ALA A 347 -18.07 -14.44 -5.49
C ALA A 347 -17.49 -13.01 -5.62
N LEU A 348 -16.21 -12.92 -6.00
CA LEU A 348 -15.42 -11.71 -6.08
C LEU A 348 -14.93 -11.52 -7.51
N PRO A 349 -15.25 -10.40 -8.19
CA PRO A 349 -14.70 -10.12 -9.51
C PRO A 349 -13.19 -9.87 -9.41
N LYS A 350 -12.43 -10.33 -10.41
CA LYS A 350 -11.06 -9.85 -10.62
C LYS A 350 -11.11 -8.39 -11.01
N PHE A 351 -10.20 -7.60 -10.51
CA PHE A 351 -10.11 -6.20 -10.89
C PHE A 351 -8.71 -5.64 -10.77
N ASP A 352 -8.45 -4.61 -11.57
CA ASP A 352 -7.27 -3.77 -11.52
C ASP A 352 -7.73 -2.32 -11.50
N THR A 353 -7.42 -1.59 -10.44
CA THR A 353 -7.81 -0.19 -10.30
C THR A 353 -6.61 0.66 -9.90
N ALA A 354 -6.48 1.80 -10.57
CA ALA A 354 -5.43 2.77 -10.27
C ALA A 354 -6.01 4.19 -10.21
N SER A 355 -5.45 5.01 -9.34
CA SER A 355 -5.76 6.43 -9.26
C SER A 355 -4.48 7.26 -9.24
N ASP A 356 -4.53 8.42 -9.89
CA ASP A 356 -3.56 9.50 -9.79
C ASP A 356 -4.30 10.76 -9.32
N LEU A 357 -4.26 11.00 -8.00
CA LEU A 357 -5.02 12.05 -7.35
C LEU A 357 -4.17 13.32 -7.20
N ASP A 358 -4.70 14.45 -7.65
CA ASP A 358 -4.23 15.77 -7.24
C ASP A 358 -4.86 16.10 -5.88
N LEU A 359 -4.04 16.20 -4.85
CA LEU A 359 -4.50 16.40 -3.49
C LEU A 359 -4.78 17.88 -3.16
N ALA A 360 -4.33 18.84 -3.99
CA ALA A 360 -4.33 20.24 -3.62
C ALA A 360 -5.72 20.78 -3.24
N ASP A 361 -6.73 20.50 -4.06
CA ASP A 361 -8.10 21.00 -3.80
C ASP A 361 -8.75 20.26 -2.63
N SER A 362 -8.50 18.96 -2.49
CA SER A 362 -8.99 18.16 -1.35
C SER A 362 -8.37 18.62 -0.04
N LEU A 363 -7.07 18.90 -0.01
CA LEU A 363 -6.38 19.39 1.19
C LEU A 363 -6.84 20.79 1.58
N LYS A 364 -7.09 21.69 0.60
CA LYS A 364 -7.68 23.00 0.87
C LYS A 364 -9.08 22.88 1.46
N ALA A 365 -9.91 21.96 0.94
CA ALA A 365 -11.25 21.70 1.49
C ALA A 365 -11.18 21.14 2.93
N LEU A 366 -10.11 20.43 3.29
CA LEU A 366 -9.82 19.93 4.63
C LEU A 366 -9.14 20.97 5.55
N GLY A 367 -8.96 22.22 5.08
CA GLY A 367 -8.44 23.33 5.89
C GLY A 367 -6.92 23.57 5.76
N ILE A 368 -6.21 22.83 4.92
CA ILE A 368 -4.80 23.09 4.62
C ILE A 368 -4.72 24.04 3.43
N THR A 369 -4.59 25.31 3.65
CA THR A 369 -4.60 26.38 2.62
C THR A 369 -3.28 27.08 2.46
N ASP A 370 -2.62 27.42 3.57
CA ASP A 370 -1.49 28.35 3.60
C ASP A 370 -0.26 27.82 2.87
N VAL A 371 0.00 26.52 2.95
CA VAL A 371 1.12 25.88 2.24
C VAL A 371 1.05 26.04 0.72
N PHE A 372 -0.15 26.29 0.16
CA PHE A 372 -0.38 26.49 -1.27
C PHE A 372 -0.38 27.96 -1.71
N ASP A 373 -0.35 28.90 -0.76
CA ASP A 373 -0.37 30.34 -1.04
C ASP A 373 1.02 30.95 -0.82
N PRO A 374 1.71 31.39 -1.90
CA PRO A 374 3.05 31.97 -1.77
C PRO A 374 3.12 33.28 -0.94
N ALA A 375 1.97 33.90 -0.64
CA ALA A 375 1.92 35.13 0.15
C ALA A 375 1.96 34.89 1.66
N VAL A 376 1.58 33.70 2.12
CA VAL A 376 1.43 33.37 3.55
C VAL A 376 2.15 32.09 3.97
N SER A 377 2.55 31.24 3.01
CA SER A 377 3.23 29.97 3.30
C SER A 377 4.53 30.17 4.07
N ASP A 378 4.75 29.35 5.09
CA ASP A 378 5.95 29.38 5.91
C ASP A 378 6.70 28.04 5.83
N PHE A 379 7.77 28.02 5.04
CA PHE A 379 8.71 26.91 4.90
C PHE A 379 10.07 27.22 5.56
N SER A 380 10.09 28.11 6.52
CA SER A 380 11.33 28.56 7.19
C SER A 380 12.17 27.44 7.84
N PRO A 381 11.63 26.31 8.31
CA PRO A 381 12.46 25.17 8.74
C PRO A 381 13.28 24.55 7.60
N MET A 382 12.77 24.60 6.37
CA MET A 382 13.40 23.98 5.20
C MET A 382 14.29 24.96 4.42
N THR A 383 13.89 26.23 4.29
CA THR A 383 14.55 27.23 3.44
C THR A 383 14.46 28.61 4.04
N ASP A 384 15.43 29.46 3.71
CA ASP A 384 15.36 30.89 4.00
C ASP A 384 14.71 31.70 2.86
N ASP A 385 14.29 31.04 1.79
CA ASP A 385 13.60 31.64 0.66
C ASP A 385 12.11 31.78 0.97
N THR A 386 11.64 33.02 1.07
CA THR A 386 10.25 33.36 1.42
C THR A 386 9.26 33.13 0.28
N ALA A 387 9.72 32.78 -0.91
CA ALA A 387 8.85 32.43 -2.04
C ALA A 387 8.54 30.93 -2.13
N ALA A 388 8.98 30.13 -1.15
CA ALA A 388 8.70 28.70 -1.13
C ALA A 388 7.23 28.41 -0.80
N TYR A 389 6.56 27.65 -1.63
CA TYR A 389 5.20 27.15 -1.42
C TYR A 389 5.01 25.81 -2.09
N LEU A 390 4.02 25.04 -1.64
CA LEU A 390 3.66 23.75 -2.24
C LEU A 390 2.86 23.96 -3.53
N SER A 391 3.49 23.72 -4.67
CA SER A 391 2.85 23.93 -5.98
C SER A 391 2.04 22.73 -6.43
N GLN A 392 2.44 21.51 -6.05
CA GLN A 392 1.81 20.27 -6.45
C GLN A 392 1.86 19.24 -5.32
N ALA A 393 0.76 18.51 -5.12
CA ALA A 393 0.66 17.39 -4.21
C ALA A 393 -0.03 16.22 -4.95
N LYS A 394 0.71 15.17 -5.25
CA LYS A 394 0.25 14.02 -6.02
C LYS A 394 0.26 12.75 -5.18
N HIS A 395 -0.80 11.97 -5.32
CA HIS A 395 -0.91 10.64 -4.72
C HIS A 395 -1.32 9.63 -5.79
N ALA A 396 -0.50 8.60 -5.97
CA ALA A 396 -0.78 7.51 -6.89
C ALA A 396 -0.90 6.19 -6.13
N ALA A 397 -1.98 5.47 -6.39
CA ALA A 397 -2.25 4.16 -5.82
C ALA A 397 -2.76 3.20 -6.89
N ARG A 398 -2.44 1.91 -6.77
CA ARG A 398 -2.99 0.84 -7.61
C ARG A 398 -3.20 -0.41 -6.77
N VAL A 399 -4.32 -1.07 -6.99
CA VAL A 399 -4.68 -2.35 -6.39
C VAL A 399 -5.13 -3.29 -7.48
N THR A 400 -4.48 -4.44 -7.58
CA THR A 400 -4.84 -5.54 -8.48
C THR A 400 -5.24 -6.73 -7.62
N VAL A 401 -6.37 -7.35 -7.94
CA VAL A 401 -6.95 -8.49 -7.22
C VAL A 401 -7.17 -9.64 -8.18
N ASP A 402 -6.56 -10.77 -7.87
CA ASP A 402 -6.66 -12.02 -8.62
C ASP A 402 -6.78 -13.25 -7.69
N GLU A 403 -6.68 -14.44 -8.24
CA GLU A 403 -6.85 -15.70 -7.51
C GLU A 403 -5.78 -15.91 -6.43
N GLU A 404 -4.58 -15.39 -6.62
CA GLU A 404 -3.46 -15.58 -5.71
C GLU A 404 -3.49 -14.58 -4.55
N GLY A 405 -3.96 -13.35 -4.80
CA GLY A 405 -3.95 -12.32 -3.76
C GLY A 405 -4.17 -10.90 -4.27
N VAL A 406 -3.60 -9.99 -3.51
CA VAL A 406 -3.43 -8.59 -3.89
C VAL A 406 -2.02 -8.45 -4.43
N THR A 407 -1.88 -8.34 -5.75
CA THR A 407 -0.61 -8.33 -6.53
C THR A 407 0.34 -9.48 -6.17
N ALA A 408 0.25 -10.62 -6.83
CA ALA A 408 0.73 -11.92 -6.37
C ALA A 408 2.12 -12.38 -6.85
N ALA A 409 2.77 -13.22 -6.02
CA ALA A 409 3.67 -14.30 -6.36
C ALA A 409 3.60 -15.41 -5.30
N ALA A 410 3.56 -16.66 -5.76
CA ALA A 410 3.01 -17.80 -5.06
C ALA A 410 3.74 -18.35 -3.83
N TYR A 411 2.96 -18.67 -2.76
CA TYR A 411 3.18 -19.79 -1.83
C TYR A 411 1.92 -20.01 -0.97
N THR A 412 1.54 -21.28 -0.70
CA THR A 412 0.32 -21.65 0.04
C THR A 412 0.69 -22.26 1.39
N VAL A 413 0.16 -21.72 2.50
CA VAL A 413 0.17 -22.39 3.82
C VAL A 413 -1.25 -22.77 4.21
N MET A 414 -1.49 -24.05 4.43
CA MET A 414 -2.72 -24.52 5.08
C MET A 414 -2.51 -24.58 6.59
N MET A 415 -3.08 -23.64 7.35
CA MET A 415 -3.23 -23.81 8.79
C MET A 415 -4.55 -24.50 9.09
N MET A 416 -4.47 -25.72 9.61
CA MET A 416 -5.63 -26.44 10.15
C MET A 416 -5.91 -25.95 11.56
N CYS A 417 -7.01 -25.24 11.75
CA CYS A 417 -7.57 -24.95 13.07
C CYS A 417 -8.50 -26.07 13.54
N GLY A 418 -8.49 -26.30 14.86
CA GLY A 418 -9.14 -27.43 15.51
C GLY A 418 -10.67 -27.48 15.36
N GLU A 419 -11.20 -28.69 15.65
CA GLU A 419 -12.57 -29.16 15.46
C GLU A 419 -13.63 -28.36 16.23
N ALA A 420 -14.20 -27.33 15.59
CA ALA A 420 -15.58 -26.95 15.84
C ALA A 420 -16.44 -27.49 14.70
N ALA A 421 -17.65 -27.99 14.99
CA ALA A 421 -18.57 -28.40 13.93
C ALA A 421 -18.84 -27.17 13.01
N PRO A 422 -18.77 -27.33 11.68
CA PRO A 422 -19.05 -26.22 10.77
C PRO A 422 -20.47 -25.69 11.00
N PRO A 423 -20.71 -24.37 10.82
CA PRO A 423 -22.06 -23.82 10.90
C PRO A 423 -22.98 -24.47 9.85
N GLU A 424 -24.28 -24.58 10.18
CA GLU A 424 -25.29 -25.14 9.25
C GLU A 424 -25.89 -24.06 8.32
N GLU A 425 -25.81 -22.77 8.74
CA GLU A 425 -26.37 -21.65 7.97
C GLU A 425 -25.40 -21.20 6.90
N GLU A 426 -25.95 -20.79 5.76
CA GLU A 426 -25.23 -20.43 4.56
C GLU A 426 -25.77 -19.12 3.96
N VAL A 427 -24.91 -18.30 3.40
CA VAL A 427 -25.25 -17.05 2.70
C VAL A 427 -24.44 -16.93 1.41
N ASP A 428 -25.07 -16.40 0.36
CA ASP A 428 -24.40 -15.96 -0.86
C ASP A 428 -23.95 -14.51 -0.70
N PHE A 429 -22.65 -14.26 -0.87
CA PHE A 429 -22.08 -12.90 -0.89
C PHE A 429 -21.43 -12.68 -2.26
N VAL A 430 -22.19 -12.02 -3.15
CA VAL A 430 -21.85 -11.88 -4.57
C VAL A 430 -21.61 -10.41 -4.90
N LEU A 431 -20.35 -10.06 -5.16
CA LEU A 431 -19.94 -8.71 -5.53
C LEU A 431 -20.15 -8.47 -7.03
N ASN A 432 -21.41 -8.35 -7.42
CA ASN A 432 -21.85 -8.21 -8.82
C ASN A 432 -22.39 -6.81 -9.17
N ARG A 433 -22.18 -5.81 -8.32
CA ARG A 433 -22.55 -4.41 -8.51
C ARG A 433 -21.54 -3.52 -7.79
N PRO A 434 -21.56 -2.18 -7.96
CA PRO A 434 -20.59 -1.29 -7.34
C PRO A 434 -20.43 -1.54 -5.82
N PHE A 435 -19.17 -1.59 -5.36
CA PHE A 435 -18.84 -1.91 -3.98
C PHE A 435 -17.64 -1.11 -3.47
N VAL A 436 -17.53 -1.01 -2.15
CA VAL A 436 -16.36 -0.48 -1.45
C VAL A 436 -15.43 -1.61 -1.06
N PHE A 437 -14.14 -1.40 -1.16
CA PHE A 437 -13.14 -2.28 -0.55
C PHE A 437 -12.18 -1.49 0.35
N ALA A 438 -11.63 -2.15 1.35
CA ALA A 438 -10.51 -1.65 2.13
C ALA A 438 -9.48 -2.77 2.34
N ILE A 439 -8.20 -2.41 2.32
CA ILE A 439 -7.10 -3.30 2.72
C ILE A 439 -6.55 -2.75 4.02
N THR A 440 -6.59 -3.57 5.07
CA THR A 440 -6.08 -3.18 6.38
C THR A 440 -4.70 -3.77 6.65
N GLY A 441 -3.89 -3.04 7.41
CA GLY A 441 -2.65 -3.55 7.99
C GLY A 441 -2.89 -4.52 9.13
N THR A 442 -1.81 -5.01 9.73
CA THR A 442 -1.88 -5.88 10.92
C THR A 442 -2.42 -5.17 12.17
N ASP A 443 -2.45 -3.85 12.15
CA ASP A 443 -2.96 -2.96 13.19
C ASP A 443 -4.43 -2.53 12.95
N GLY A 444 -5.07 -3.05 11.89
CA GLY A 444 -6.43 -2.70 11.51
C GLY A 444 -6.55 -1.38 10.75
N LEU A 445 -5.46 -0.59 10.60
CA LEU A 445 -5.51 0.67 9.86
C LEU A 445 -5.73 0.44 8.34
N PRO A 446 -6.56 1.25 7.68
CA PRO A 446 -6.80 1.13 6.25
C PRO A 446 -5.60 1.61 5.44
N LEU A 447 -4.80 0.67 4.92
CA LEU A 447 -3.72 0.94 3.97
C LEU A 447 -4.25 1.45 2.64
N PHE A 448 -5.36 0.88 2.18
CA PHE A 448 -6.09 1.31 0.99
C PHE A 448 -7.58 1.32 1.26
N VAL A 449 -8.25 2.29 0.67
CA VAL A 449 -9.71 2.29 0.52
C VAL A 449 -10.03 2.62 -0.93
N GLY A 450 -11.02 1.94 -1.51
CA GLY A 450 -11.41 2.19 -2.88
C GLY A 450 -12.85 1.82 -3.18
N ILE A 451 -13.31 2.29 -4.33
CA ILE A 451 -14.63 2.02 -4.89
C ILE A 451 -14.44 1.37 -6.26
N ILE A 452 -15.13 0.28 -6.49
CA ILE A 452 -15.22 -0.38 -7.79
C ILE A 452 -16.62 -0.17 -8.35
N HIS A 453 -16.73 0.65 -9.38
CA HIS A 453 -17.95 0.84 -10.16
C HIS A 453 -18.05 -0.15 -11.32
N GLN A 454 -16.89 -0.55 -11.84
CA GLN A 454 -16.79 -1.53 -12.92
C GLN A 454 -15.45 -2.25 -12.81
N PRO A 455 -15.45 -3.57 -12.60
CA PRO A 455 -14.23 -4.35 -12.63
C PRO A 455 -13.63 -4.29 -14.04
N GLN A 456 -12.33 -3.96 -14.11
CA GLN A 456 -11.55 -4.01 -15.34
C GLN A 456 -10.56 -5.16 -15.22
N PRO A 457 -10.40 -5.99 -16.25
CA PRO A 457 -9.51 -7.14 -16.22
C PRO A 457 -8.04 -6.75 -16.21
#